data_e182e46616a4bfd9297319523aef9e82
#
_entry.id   e182e46616a4bfd9297319523aef9e82
#
_cell.length_a   1.000
_cell.length_b   1.000
_cell.length_c   1.000
_cell.angle_alpha   90.00
_cell.angle_beta   90.00
_cell.angle_gamma   90.00
#
_symmetry.space_group_name_H-M   'P 1'
#
loop_
_entity.id
_entity.type
_entity.pdbx_description
1 polymer ?
#
loop_
_entity_poly.entity_id
_entity_poly.type
_entity_poly.pdbx_seq_one_letter_code
_entity_poly.pdbx_strand_id
1 'polypeptide(L)'
;MATTTLGNKAVGSIIQLKENGKLVSFYVAKHNYENSLNGMGRTLVVRKDCYDTRQWHSSNVNAYASSAIDSWLNSTYKNLLDADIRGVIGTTKIKYTPGNGNNTVGTLERAIFLLSATELNRSASWFNVEGTALEIASSLQIAYMNGSAVVQWTRSPYTSSANGAVCLHTDG
;
A
#
# COMPACT_ATOMS: atom_id res chain seq x y z
N MET A 1 -11.08 -3.91 -30.63
CA MET A 1 -10.09 -4.54 -29.71
C MET A 1 -10.82 -5.04 -28.49
N ALA A 2 -10.59 -6.27 -28.03
CA ALA A 2 -11.21 -6.77 -26.82
C ALA A 2 -10.67 -5.99 -25.62
N THR A 3 -11.53 -5.34 -24.84
CA THR A 3 -11.16 -4.65 -23.61
C THR A 3 -10.96 -5.71 -22.52
N THR A 4 -9.72 -5.93 -22.11
CA THR A 4 -9.43 -6.84 -20.99
C THR A 4 -9.66 -6.08 -19.67
N THR A 5 -10.63 -6.52 -18.87
CA THR A 5 -10.86 -5.94 -17.55
C THR A 5 -9.74 -6.33 -16.58
N LEU A 6 -9.47 -5.49 -15.59
CA LEU A 6 -8.45 -5.74 -14.57
C LEU A 6 -8.69 -7.06 -13.82
N GLY A 7 -9.96 -7.43 -13.59
CA GLY A 7 -10.34 -8.69 -12.94
C GLY A 7 -9.92 -9.96 -13.68
N ASN A 8 -9.63 -9.85 -14.98
CA ASN A 8 -9.18 -11.00 -15.80
C ASN A 8 -7.64 -11.10 -15.93
N LYS A 9 -6.90 -10.21 -15.27
CA LYS A 9 -5.44 -10.28 -15.25
C LYS A 9 -4.99 -11.21 -14.13
N ALA A 10 -4.02 -12.07 -14.38
CA ALA A 10 -3.48 -12.95 -13.36
C ALA A 10 -2.80 -12.13 -12.24
N VAL A 11 -2.93 -12.60 -11.00
CA VAL A 11 -2.12 -12.08 -9.87
C VAL A 11 -0.63 -12.24 -10.20
N GLY A 12 0.17 -11.24 -9.89
CA GLY A 12 1.59 -11.15 -10.25
C GLY A 12 1.87 -10.56 -11.64
N SER A 13 0.86 -10.42 -12.50
CA SER A 13 1.06 -9.78 -13.80
C SER A 13 1.31 -8.27 -13.65
N ILE A 14 2.06 -7.71 -14.60
CA ILE A 14 2.35 -6.28 -14.66
C ILE A 14 1.36 -5.61 -15.60
N ILE A 15 0.78 -4.52 -15.15
CA ILE A 15 -0.03 -3.61 -15.96
C ILE A 15 0.64 -2.24 -16.02
N GLN A 16 0.28 -1.44 -17.02
CA GLN A 16 0.75 -0.07 -17.18
C GLN A 16 -0.40 0.89 -16.88
N LEU A 17 -0.19 1.78 -15.93
CA LEU A 17 -1.11 2.88 -15.62
C LEU A 17 -0.41 4.21 -15.88
N LYS A 18 -1.18 5.21 -16.29
CA LYS A 18 -0.63 6.55 -16.51
C LYS A 18 -0.55 7.33 -15.20
N GLU A 19 0.64 7.76 -14.87
CA GLU A 19 1.00 8.58 -13.72
C GLU A 19 1.79 9.78 -14.23
N ASN A 20 1.29 10.99 -14.01
CA ASN A 20 1.89 12.25 -14.51
C ASN A 20 2.19 12.19 -16.03
N GLY A 21 1.25 11.66 -16.80
CA GLY A 21 1.35 11.53 -18.26
C GLY A 21 2.28 10.41 -18.76
N LYS A 22 2.95 9.65 -17.87
CA LYS A 22 3.87 8.56 -18.22
C LYS A 22 3.26 7.20 -17.87
N LEU A 23 3.58 6.18 -18.66
CA LEU A 23 3.22 4.80 -18.34
C LEU A 23 4.16 4.28 -17.24
N VAL A 24 3.56 3.80 -16.17
CA VAL A 24 4.24 3.27 -14.99
C VAL A 24 3.74 1.86 -14.69
N SER A 25 4.65 0.98 -14.29
CA SER A 25 4.37 -0.42 -14.00
C SER A 25 3.73 -0.61 -12.63
N PHE A 26 2.64 -1.39 -12.60
CA PHE A 26 1.98 -1.85 -11.37
C PHE A 26 1.81 -3.36 -11.43
N TYR A 27 1.91 -4.03 -10.29
CA TYR A 27 1.53 -5.43 -10.14
C TYR A 27 0.03 -5.55 -9.88
N VAL A 28 -0.62 -6.54 -10.48
CA VAL A 28 -1.90 -7.05 -10.00
C VAL A 28 -1.62 -7.87 -8.75
N ALA A 29 -1.96 -7.35 -7.58
CA ALA A 29 -1.50 -7.92 -6.31
C ALA A 29 -2.49 -8.91 -5.68
N LYS A 30 -3.80 -8.62 -5.76
CA LYS A 30 -4.84 -9.49 -5.19
C LYS A 30 -6.21 -9.16 -5.77
N HIS A 31 -6.94 -10.17 -6.21
CA HIS A 31 -8.37 -10.04 -6.47
C HIS A 31 -9.18 -10.21 -5.18
N ASN A 32 -10.33 -9.57 -5.12
CA ASN A 32 -11.23 -9.60 -3.97
C ASN A 32 -10.51 -9.21 -2.66
N TYR A 33 -9.69 -8.16 -2.74
CA TYR A 33 -8.90 -7.67 -1.61
C TYR A 33 -9.80 -7.35 -0.41
N GLU A 34 -9.50 -8.00 0.73
CA GLU A 34 -10.28 -7.90 1.98
C GLU A 34 -11.78 -8.04 1.72
N ASN A 35 -12.19 -9.12 1.04
CA ASN A 35 -13.58 -9.34 0.59
C ASN A 35 -14.60 -9.33 1.73
N SER A 36 -14.22 -9.75 2.92
CA SER A 36 -15.06 -9.68 4.13
C SER A 36 -15.41 -8.25 4.55
N LEU A 37 -14.58 -7.27 4.16
CA LEU A 37 -14.77 -5.85 4.44
C LEU A 37 -15.31 -5.07 3.24
N ASN A 38 -14.94 -5.47 2.03
CA ASN A 38 -15.14 -4.70 0.81
C ASN A 38 -16.08 -5.36 -0.20
N GLY A 39 -16.52 -6.60 0.06
CA GLY A 39 -17.24 -7.39 -0.94
C GLY A 39 -16.34 -7.87 -2.08
N MET A 40 -16.97 -8.43 -3.11
CA MET A 40 -16.30 -9.00 -4.28
C MET A 40 -16.03 -7.94 -5.37
N GLY A 41 -15.17 -8.30 -6.33
CA GLY A 41 -14.92 -7.50 -7.53
C GLY A 41 -13.87 -6.41 -7.41
N ARG A 42 -13.19 -6.29 -6.26
CA ARG A 42 -12.08 -5.34 -6.09
C ARG A 42 -10.74 -6.00 -6.37
N THR A 43 -9.89 -5.30 -7.10
CA THR A 43 -8.51 -5.74 -7.39
C THR A 43 -7.54 -4.73 -6.80
N LEU A 44 -6.67 -5.20 -5.91
CA LEU A 44 -5.54 -4.43 -5.42
C LEU A 44 -4.45 -4.42 -6.49
N VAL A 45 -3.96 -3.23 -6.81
CA VAL A 45 -2.75 -3.04 -7.62
C VAL A 45 -1.69 -2.32 -6.79
N VAL A 46 -0.43 -2.70 -6.99
CA VAL A 46 0.71 -2.13 -6.25
C VAL A 46 1.72 -1.57 -7.25
N ARG A 47 2.13 -0.32 -7.05
CA ARG A 47 3.18 0.29 -7.87
C ARG A 47 4.46 -0.53 -7.73
N LYS A 48 5.09 -0.88 -8.85
CA LYS A 48 6.25 -1.77 -8.87
C LYS A 48 7.46 -1.14 -8.17
N ASP A 49 7.76 0.12 -8.49
CA ASP A 49 8.91 0.83 -7.93
C ASP A 49 8.42 1.98 -7.03
N CYS A 50 9.21 2.41 -6.08
CA CYS A 50 8.90 3.58 -5.25
C CYS A 50 8.78 4.84 -6.11
N TYR A 51 7.87 5.74 -5.74
CA TYR A 51 7.67 7.00 -6.44
C TYR A 51 8.79 7.99 -6.12
N ASP A 52 9.01 8.22 -4.81
CA ASP A 52 10.05 9.10 -4.29
C ASP A 52 10.37 8.79 -2.81
N THR A 53 11.18 9.62 -2.18
CA THR A 53 11.48 9.58 -0.74
C THR A 53 10.62 10.60 -0.02
N ARG A 54 9.87 10.16 1.01
CA ARG A 54 8.98 11.03 1.78
C ARG A 54 9.05 10.79 3.27
N GLN A 55 8.85 11.86 4.02
CA GLN A 55 8.63 11.79 5.44
C GLN A 55 7.33 11.03 5.74
N TRP A 56 7.40 10.08 6.67
CA TRP A 56 6.23 9.28 7.05
C TRP A 56 5.20 10.12 7.82
N HIS A 57 5.64 10.88 8.83
CA HIS A 57 4.77 11.77 9.62
C HIS A 57 5.47 13.12 9.88
N SER A 58 4.72 14.22 9.95
CA SER A 58 5.25 15.55 10.25
C SER A 58 5.58 15.75 11.74
N SER A 59 5.00 14.93 12.60
CA SER A 59 5.28 14.85 14.04
C SER A 59 5.91 13.49 14.36
N ASN A 60 6.55 13.37 15.52
CA ASN A 60 7.18 12.13 15.96
C ASN A 60 6.15 11.16 16.56
N VAL A 61 5.19 10.74 15.74
CA VAL A 61 4.14 9.77 16.09
C VAL A 61 3.97 8.75 14.97
N ASN A 62 3.55 7.53 15.30
CA ASN A 62 3.35 6.45 14.36
C ASN A 62 1.88 6.19 13.97
N ALA A 63 1.05 7.22 14.00
CA ALA A 63 -0.35 7.16 13.62
C ALA A 63 -0.51 7.32 12.09
N TYR A 64 -0.68 6.20 11.37
CA TYR A 64 -0.76 6.22 9.90
C TYR A 64 -1.90 7.10 9.38
N ALA A 65 -3.09 7.01 9.96
CA ALA A 65 -4.28 7.72 9.47
C ALA A 65 -4.16 9.26 9.49
N SER A 66 -3.21 9.82 10.27
CA SER A 66 -2.90 11.25 10.31
C SER A 66 -1.50 11.57 9.78
N SER A 67 -0.83 10.60 9.16
CA SER A 67 0.53 10.77 8.66
C SER A 67 0.61 11.69 7.44
N ALA A 68 1.77 12.31 7.27
CA ALA A 68 2.04 13.16 6.10
C ALA A 68 1.99 12.33 4.80
N ILE A 69 2.47 11.06 4.84
CA ILE A 69 2.46 10.19 3.68
C ILE A 69 1.05 9.74 3.31
N ASP A 70 0.18 9.40 4.28
CA ASP A 70 -1.21 9.03 4.01
C ASP A 70 -1.99 10.20 3.40
N SER A 71 -1.84 11.39 3.96
CA SER A 71 -2.45 12.62 3.42
C SER A 71 -1.98 12.87 1.98
N TRP A 72 -0.69 12.77 1.72
CA TRP A 72 -0.12 12.97 0.40
C TRP A 72 -0.60 11.94 -0.63
N LEU A 73 -0.68 10.66 -0.24
CA LEU A 73 -1.17 9.59 -1.11
C LEU A 73 -2.61 9.84 -1.57
N ASN A 74 -3.49 10.29 -0.67
CA ASN A 74 -4.91 10.47 -0.94
C ASN A 74 -5.27 11.88 -1.48
N SER A 75 -4.33 12.78 -1.57
CA SER A 75 -4.47 14.11 -2.18
C SER A 75 -3.58 14.26 -3.41
N THR A 76 -2.31 14.54 -3.20
CA THR A 76 -1.37 14.89 -4.28
C THR A 76 -1.09 13.72 -5.21
N TYR A 77 -0.68 12.55 -4.68
CA TYR A 77 -0.36 11.41 -5.52
C TYR A 77 -1.56 10.91 -6.32
N LYS A 78 -2.74 10.83 -5.69
CA LYS A 78 -3.97 10.45 -6.39
C LYS A 78 -4.21 11.33 -7.62
N ASN A 79 -3.89 12.62 -7.53
CA ASN A 79 -4.08 13.56 -8.64
C ASN A 79 -3.03 13.44 -9.76
N LEU A 80 -1.92 12.71 -9.53
CA LEU A 80 -0.96 12.39 -10.60
C LEU A 80 -1.45 11.26 -11.51
N LEU A 81 -2.40 10.45 -11.06
CA LEU A 81 -3.00 9.41 -11.89
C LEU A 81 -3.98 10.02 -12.90
N ASP A 82 -4.04 9.47 -14.11
CA ASP A 82 -4.98 9.92 -15.13
C ASP A 82 -6.44 9.88 -14.63
N ALA A 83 -7.28 10.73 -15.20
CA ALA A 83 -8.67 10.88 -14.80
C ALA A 83 -9.47 9.56 -14.87
N ASP A 84 -9.24 8.76 -15.91
CA ASP A 84 -9.90 7.46 -16.09
C ASP A 84 -9.54 6.49 -14.97
N ILE A 85 -8.27 6.50 -14.52
CA ILE A 85 -7.81 5.68 -13.39
C ILE A 85 -8.46 6.19 -12.10
N ARG A 86 -8.44 7.50 -11.86
CA ARG A 86 -9.09 8.09 -10.67
C ARG A 86 -10.57 7.79 -10.60
N GLY A 87 -11.26 7.74 -11.76
CA GLY A 87 -12.69 7.45 -11.86
C GLY A 87 -13.07 6.02 -11.43
N VAL A 88 -12.12 5.07 -11.49
CA VAL A 88 -12.36 3.67 -11.13
C VAL A 88 -11.73 3.24 -9.80
N ILE A 89 -10.85 4.07 -9.21
CA ILE A 89 -10.31 3.80 -7.88
C ILE A 89 -11.42 3.97 -6.84
N GLY A 90 -11.77 2.87 -6.19
CA GLY A 90 -12.75 2.88 -5.10
C GLY A 90 -12.10 3.12 -3.74
N THR A 91 -12.85 3.73 -2.83
CA THR A 91 -12.52 3.73 -1.40
C THR A 91 -12.55 2.30 -0.88
N THR A 92 -11.50 1.89 -0.19
CA THR A 92 -11.26 0.52 0.27
C THR A 92 -11.05 0.51 1.78
N LYS A 93 -11.73 -0.38 2.48
CA LYS A 93 -11.47 -0.66 3.89
C LYS A 93 -10.22 -1.54 4.00
N ILE A 94 -9.24 -1.05 4.72
CA ILE A 94 -7.99 -1.75 5.00
C ILE A 94 -7.90 -2.05 6.50
N LYS A 95 -7.28 -3.16 6.87
CA LYS A 95 -6.89 -3.42 8.26
C LYS A 95 -5.71 -2.52 8.63
N TYR A 96 -5.78 -1.89 9.79
CA TYR A 96 -4.69 -1.04 10.28
C TYR A 96 -4.67 -0.97 11.80
N THR A 97 -3.51 -0.69 12.36
CA THR A 97 -3.33 -0.34 13.77
C THR A 97 -3.26 1.19 13.87
N PRO A 98 -4.08 1.83 14.70
CA PRO A 98 -4.07 3.30 14.81
C PRO A 98 -2.73 3.90 15.18
N GLY A 99 -1.92 3.20 15.98
CA GLY A 99 -0.64 3.71 16.47
C GLY A 99 -0.80 4.73 17.59
N ASN A 100 0.28 5.44 17.90
CA ASN A 100 0.32 6.44 18.99
C ASN A 100 -0.24 5.90 20.32
N GLY A 101 0.18 4.67 20.67
CA GLY A 101 -0.25 3.99 21.89
C GLY A 101 -1.56 3.20 21.78
N ASN A 102 -2.32 3.34 20.67
CA ASN A 102 -3.50 2.52 20.42
C ASN A 102 -3.15 1.35 19.51
N ASN A 103 -3.10 0.15 20.10
CA ASN A 103 -2.71 -1.08 19.40
C ASN A 103 -3.90 -1.97 18.98
N THR A 104 -5.15 -1.47 19.11
CA THR A 104 -6.32 -2.23 18.69
C THR A 104 -6.48 -2.14 17.16
N VAL A 105 -6.34 -3.28 16.49
CA VAL A 105 -6.51 -3.34 15.03
C VAL A 105 -7.94 -2.99 14.66
N GLY A 106 -8.09 -2.02 13.79
CA GLY A 106 -9.36 -1.55 13.26
C GLY A 106 -9.40 -1.56 11.74
N THR A 107 -10.30 -0.77 11.19
CA THR A 107 -10.42 -0.54 9.76
C THR A 107 -10.27 0.94 9.43
N LEU A 108 -9.63 1.23 8.29
CA LEU A 108 -9.45 2.57 7.76
C LEU A 108 -9.90 2.58 6.30
N GLU A 109 -10.60 3.62 5.87
CA GLU A 109 -11.04 3.77 4.47
C GLU A 109 -10.08 4.68 3.71
N ARG A 110 -9.46 4.14 2.64
CA ARG A 110 -8.53 4.89 1.78
C ARG A 110 -8.68 4.49 0.31
N ALA A 111 -8.43 5.43 -0.57
CA ALA A 111 -8.35 5.16 -2.00
C ALA A 111 -6.97 4.64 -2.39
N ILE A 112 -5.92 5.19 -1.79
CA ILE A 112 -4.51 4.80 -1.99
C ILE A 112 -3.85 4.67 -0.61
N PHE A 113 -3.07 3.62 -0.41
CA PHE A 113 -2.50 3.32 0.90
C PHE A 113 -1.17 2.56 0.80
N LEU A 114 -0.36 2.66 1.84
CA LEU A 114 0.82 1.80 2.00
C LEU A 114 0.39 0.38 2.37
N LEU A 115 1.13 -0.61 1.91
CA LEU A 115 0.97 -1.99 2.37
C LEU A 115 1.34 -2.08 3.86
N SER A 116 0.74 -3.04 4.56
CA SER A 116 1.18 -3.40 5.90
C SER A 116 2.39 -4.35 5.86
N ALA A 117 3.08 -4.47 6.98
CA ALA A 117 4.13 -5.47 7.14
C ALA A 117 3.59 -6.89 6.94
N THR A 118 2.36 -7.17 7.41
CA THR A 118 1.69 -8.46 7.23
C THR A 118 1.44 -8.77 5.75
N GLU A 119 0.97 -7.80 4.97
CA GLU A 119 0.73 -7.97 3.53
C GLU A 119 2.03 -8.25 2.77
N LEU A 120 3.16 -7.76 3.26
CA LEU A 120 4.50 -8.05 2.76
C LEU A 120 5.10 -9.35 3.33
N ASN A 121 4.25 -10.22 3.93
CA ASN A 121 4.61 -11.50 4.53
C ASN A 121 5.64 -11.37 5.66
N ARG A 122 5.52 -10.32 6.46
CA ARG A 122 6.32 -10.14 7.69
C ARG A 122 5.49 -10.49 8.91
N SER A 123 6.15 -11.08 9.91
CA SER A 123 5.55 -11.45 11.19
C SER A 123 6.55 -11.19 12.30
N ALA A 124 6.13 -10.47 13.33
CA ALA A 124 6.93 -10.22 14.52
C ALA A 124 6.01 -9.79 15.68
N SER A 125 6.48 -9.92 16.91
CA SER A 125 5.71 -9.55 18.12
C SER A 125 5.58 -8.04 18.35
N TRP A 126 6.33 -7.23 17.62
CA TRP A 126 6.39 -5.79 17.79
C TRP A 126 5.54 -4.98 16.80
N PHE A 127 4.72 -5.64 15.99
CA PHE A 127 3.61 -5.05 15.23
C PHE A 127 2.43 -5.99 15.14
N ASN A 128 1.25 -5.47 14.87
CA ASN A 128 0.02 -6.26 14.78
C ASN A 128 -0.18 -6.86 13.39
N VAL A 129 -1.02 -7.90 13.33
CA VAL A 129 -1.47 -8.50 12.07
C VAL A 129 -2.50 -7.59 11.42
N GLU A 130 -2.16 -7.01 10.28
CA GLU A 130 -2.99 -6.07 9.51
C GLU A 130 -3.27 -6.62 8.11
N GLY A 131 -4.33 -7.41 7.99
CA GLY A 131 -4.69 -8.08 6.73
C GLY A 131 -4.04 -9.46 6.58
N THR A 132 -3.86 -9.89 5.35
CA THR A 132 -3.27 -11.19 4.99
C THR A 132 -2.11 -10.99 4.02
N ALA A 133 -1.11 -11.87 4.10
CA ALA A 133 0.03 -11.85 3.17
C ALA A 133 -0.46 -11.91 1.71
N LEU A 134 0.13 -11.09 0.87
CA LEU A 134 -0.14 -11.11 -0.57
C LEU A 134 0.59 -12.28 -1.22
N GLU A 135 -0.04 -12.88 -2.24
CA GLU A 135 0.58 -13.98 -3.00
C GLU A 135 1.90 -13.56 -3.65
N ILE A 136 2.01 -12.26 -4.01
CA ILE A 136 3.21 -11.68 -4.61
C ILE A 136 4.15 -11.02 -3.60
N ALA A 137 3.99 -11.29 -2.30
CA ALA A 137 4.77 -10.61 -1.26
C ALA A 137 6.29 -10.71 -1.49
N SER A 138 6.80 -11.86 -1.95
CA SER A 138 8.21 -12.04 -2.29
C SER A 138 8.73 -11.06 -3.34
N SER A 139 7.89 -10.67 -4.29
CA SER A 139 8.23 -9.67 -5.32
C SER A 139 8.18 -8.22 -4.81
N LEU A 140 7.64 -8.00 -3.61
CA LEU A 140 7.43 -6.68 -3.00
C LEU A 140 8.33 -6.43 -1.79
N GLN A 141 9.11 -7.43 -1.34
CA GLN A 141 9.95 -7.30 -0.14
C GLN A 141 11.14 -6.37 -0.35
N ILE A 142 11.67 -6.31 -1.57
CA ILE A 142 12.71 -5.35 -1.93
C ILE A 142 12.09 -4.32 -2.85
N ALA A 143 12.08 -3.08 -2.40
CA ALA A 143 11.59 -1.95 -3.19
C ALA A 143 12.73 -1.33 -3.99
N TYR A 144 12.42 -0.86 -5.18
CA TYR A 144 13.37 -0.19 -6.06
C TYR A 144 12.97 1.24 -6.36
N MET A 145 13.95 2.11 -6.56
CA MET A 145 13.78 3.47 -7.08
C MET A 145 14.95 3.78 -8.00
N ASN A 146 14.65 4.11 -9.26
CA ASN A 146 15.67 4.37 -10.28
C ASN A 146 16.70 3.23 -10.44
N GLY A 147 16.24 1.99 -10.31
CA GLY A 147 17.07 0.78 -10.43
C GLY A 147 17.88 0.40 -9.20
N SER A 148 17.84 1.16 -8.13
CA SER A 148 18.52 0.86 -6.85
C SER A 148 17.53 0.40 -5.80
N ALA A 149 17.93 -0.59 -4.97
CA ALA A 149 17.14 -1.01 -3.82
C ALA A 149 17.07 0.12 -2.78
N VAL A 150 15.86 0.33 -2.23
CA VAL A 150 15.59 1.39 -1.26
C VAL A 150 14.78 0.88 -0.09
N VAL A 151 14.86 1.55 1.04
CA VAL A 151 13.99 1.31 2.19
C VAL A 151 12.57 1.73 1.83
N GLN A 152 11.59 0.87 2.12
CA GLN A 152 10.18 1.18 1.90
C GLN A 152 9.41 1.25 3.22
N TRP A 153 8.55 2.25 3.33
CA TRP A 153 7.62 2.38 4.42
C TRP A 153 6.46 1.39 4.33
N THR A 154 6.00 0.92 5.49
CA THR A 154 4.71 0.26 5.63
C THR A 154 3.75 1.16 6.42
N ARG A 155 2.45 0.79 6.48
CA ARG A 155 1.49 1.47 7.35
C ARG A 155 1.51 0.97 8.80
N SER A 156 2.25 -0.10 9.09
CA SER A 156 2.24 -0.77 10.38
C SER A 156 3.06 -0.01 11.42
N PRO A 157 2.49 0.42 12.55
CA PRO A 157 3.24 1.02 13.63
C PRO A 157 3.88 -0.05 14.53
N TYR A 158 4.94 0.29 15.25
CA TYR A 158 5.40 -0.50 16.39
C TYR A 158 4.38 -0.44 17.53
N THR A 159 4.11 -1.58 18.15
CA THR A 159 3.19 -1.70 19.30
C THR A 159 3.84 -1.25 20.61
N SER A 160 5.17 -1.29 20.70
CA SER A 160 5.95 -0.95 21.89
C SER A 160 6.36 0.52 21.96
N SER A 161 6.06 1.31 20.93
CA SER A 161 6.39 2.74 20.93
C SER A 161 5.29 3.55 20.24
N ALA A 162 5.21 4.84 20.54
CA ALA A 162 4.26 5.76 19.91
C ALA A 162 4.83 6.45 18.66
N ASN A 163 6.08 6.20 18.28
CA ASN A 163 6.78 6.97 17.24
C ASN A 163 7.51 6.14 16.18
N GLY A 164 7.54 4.81 16.30
CA GLY A 164 8.19 3.93 15.32
C GLY A 164 7.20 3.33 14.34
N ALA A 165 7.48 3.41 13.04
CA ALA A 165 6.77 2.69 11.98
C ALA A 165 7.67 1.63 11.36
N VAL A 166 7.08 0.51 10.94
CA VAL A 166 7.80 -0.59 10.28
C VAL A 166 8.21 -0.17 8.88
N CYS A 167 9.45 -0.42 8.54
CA CYS A 167 9.95 -0.32 7.17
C CYS A 167 10.66 -1.62 6.77
N LEU A 168 10.70 -1.92 5.48
CA LEU A 168 11.53 -2.97 4.93
C LEU A 168 12.82 -2.35 4.41
N HIS A 169 13.95 -3.00 4.74
CA HIS A 169 15.28 -2.59 4.29
C HIS A 169 15.56 -3.08 2.86
N THR A 170 16.73 -2.73 2.34
CA THR A 170 17.15 -3.02 0.96
C THR A 170 17.44 -4.50 0.68
N ASP A 171 17.49 -5.31 1.71
CA ASP A 171 17.67 -6.77 1.66
C ASP A 171 16.36 -7.55 1.90
N GLY A 172 15.26 -6.84 2.13
CA GLY A 172 13.90 -7.36 2.28
C GLY A 172 13.47 -7.70 3.70
#